data_c859e5e3e7a2ea9aad606acdad6a0f90
#
_entry.id   c859e5e3e7a2ea9aad606acdad6a0f90
#
_cell.length_a   1.000
_cell.length_b   1.000
_cell.length_c   1.000
_cell.angle_alpha   90.00
_cell.angle_beta   90.00
_cell.angle_gamma   90.00
#
_symmetry.space_group_name_H-M   'P 1'
#
loop_
_entity.id
_entity.type
_entity.pdbx_description
1 polymer ?
#
loop_
_entity_poly.entity_id
_entity_poly.type
_entity_poly.pdbx_seq_one_letter_code
_entity_poly.pdbx_strand_id
1 'polypeptide(L)'
;MYRVKLQTFEGPLDLLLFFIKRDELDIYDIPIAKITKEFLVYIRLMQHLDLEVAGEFILMAAELMQIKVKMLQPREEGEEEEQDPRADL
;
A
#
# COMPACT_ATOMS: atom_id res chain seq x y z
N MET A 1 -17.95 1.60 -24.01
CA MET A 1 -17.82 2.37 -22.79
C MET A 1 -16.93 1.61 -21.81
N TYR A 2 -15.89 2.25 -21.40
CA TYR A 2 -15.01 1.65 -20.44
C TYR A 2 -15.66 1.64 -19.06
N ARG A 3 -15.92 0.48 -18.56
CA ARG A 3 -16.50 0.37 -17.24
C ARG A 3 -15.39 0.00 -16.26
N VAL A 4 -15.02 0.96 -15.46
CA VAL A 4 -14.14 0.65 -14.36
C VAL A 4 -14.91 -0.21 -13.39
N LYS A 5 -14.63 -1.48 -13.43
CA LYS A 5 -15.22 -2.38 -12.48
C LYS A 5 -14.45 -2.21 -11.18
N LEU A 6 -14.98 -1.36 -10.33
CA LEU A 6 -14.40 -1.24 -9.01
C LEU A 6 -14.77 -2.49 -8.25
N GLN A 7 -13.79 -3.37 -8.11
CA GLN A 7 -13.99 -4.55 -7.32
C GLN A 7 -14.18 -4.14 -5.88
N THR A 8 -15.14 -4.77 -5.24
CA THR A 8 -15.32 -4.58 -3.82
C THR A 8 -14.26 -5.38 -3.09
N PHE A 9 -13.36 -4.69 -2.42
CA PHE A 9 -12.35 -5.34 -1.61
C PHE A 9 -12.83 -5.45 -0.18
N GLU A 10 -12.53 -6.55 0.47
CA GLU A 10 -12.92 -6.78 1.86
C GLU A 10 -12.19 -5.85 2.82
N GLY A 11 -11.03 -5.39 2.43
CA GLY A 11 -10.24 -4.47 3.22
C GLY A 11 -9.00 -4.04 2.46
N PRO A 12 -8.20 -3.15 3.08
CA PRO A 12 -7.01 -2.63 2.40
C PRO A 12 -5.96 -3.69 2.08
N LEU A 13 -5.83 -4.72 2.91
CA LEU A 13 -4.89 -5.80 2.63
C LEU A 13 -5.31 -6.59 1.40
N ASP A 14 -6.61 -6.75 1.18
CA ASP A 14 -7.11 -7.42 0.00
C ASP A 14 -6.75 -6.63 -1.26
N LEU A 15 -6.84 -5.30 -1.20
CA LEU A 15 -6.43 -4.44 -2.30
C LEU A 15 -4.92 -4.57 -2.57
N LEU A 16 -4.12 -4.60 -1.52
CA LEU A 16 -2.67 -4.77 -1.68
C LEU A 16 -2.34 -6.12 -2.31
N LEU A 17 -3.04 -7.18 -1.91
CA LEU A 17 -2.86 -8.49 -2.51
C LEU A 17 -3.23 -8.48 -3.99
N PHE A 18 -4.23 -7.72 -4.36
CA PHE A 18 -4.60 -7.55 -5.75
C PHE A 18 -3.44 -6.98 -6.57
N PHE A 19 -2.80 -5.92 -6.06
CA PHE A 19 -1.65 -5.33 -6.75
C PHE A 19 -0.48 -6.31 -6.84
N ILE A 20 -0.23 -7.04 -5.75
CA ILE A 20 0.86 -8.00 -5.71
C ILE A 20 0.66 -9.10 -6.74
N LYS A 21 -0.54 -9.61 -6.84
CA LYS A 21 -0.86 -10.66 -7.82
C LYS A 21 -0.84 -10.13 -9.25
N ARG A 22 -1.39 -8.94 -9.46
CA ARG A 22 -1.46 -8.35 -10.79
C ARG A 22 -0.06 -8.15 -11.39
N ASP A 23 0.86 -7.66 -10.57
CA ASP A 23 2.21 -7.32 -11.02
C ASP A 23 3.23 -8.41 -10.70
N GLU A 24 2.78 -9.55 -10.20
CA GLU A 24 3.64 -10.68 -9.87
C GLU A 24 4.78 -10.31 -8.92
N LEU A 25 4.44 -9.53 -7.91
CA LEU A 25 5.42 -9.05 -6.94
C LEU A 25 5.75 -10.12 -5.91
N ASP A 26 6.97 -10.05 -5.38
CA ASP A 26 7.41 -10.96 -4.34
C ASP A 26 6.87 -10.49 -2.99
N ILE A 27 6.04 -11.31 -2.35
CA ILE A 27 5.46 -10.97 -1.06
C ILE A 27 6.50 -10.91 0.06
N TYR A 28 7.66 -11.53 -0.16
CA TYR A 28 8.75 -11.48 0.80
C TYR A 28 9.68 -10.29 0.60
N ASP A 29 9.46 -9.53 -0.45
CA ASP A 29 10.23 -8.34 -0.76
C ASP A 29 9.36 -7.34 -1.50
N ILE A 30 8.39 -6.81 -0.78
CA ILE A 30 7.39 -5.92 -1.35
C ILE A 30 8.02 -4.57 -1.69
N PRO A 31 7.90 -4.10 -2.96
CA PRO A 31 8.39 -2.77 -3.34
C PRO A 31 7.45 -1.69 -2.81
N ILE A 32 7.74 -1.21 -1.61
CA ILE A 32 6.86 -0.31 -0.88
C ILE A 32 6.56 0.99 -1.64
N ALA A 33 7.56 1.57 -2.31
CA ALA A 33 7.33 2.81 -3.05
C ALA A 33 6.28 2.62 -4.14
N LYS A 34 6.38 1.50 -4.85
CA LYS A 34 5.44 1.19 -5.92
C LYS A 34 4.04 0.91 -5.38
N ILE A 35 3.95 0.09 -4.34
CA ILE A 35 2.68 -0.29 -3.73
C ILE A 35 1.99 0.93 -3.14
N THR A 36 2.73 1.79 -2.46
CA THR A 36 2.19 3.00 -1.88
C THR A 36 1.60 3.90 -2.96
N LYS A 37 2.34 4.09 -4.05
CA LYS A 37 1.86 4.90 -5.16
C LYS A 37 0.57 4.35 -5.76
N GLU A 38 0.53 3.06 -6.01
CA GLU A 38 -0.65 2.40 -6.58
C GLU A 38 -1.85 2.51 -5.65
N PHE A 39 -1.62 2.34 -4.36
CA PHE A 39 -2.67 2.43 -3.36
C PHE A 39 -3.26 3.84 -3.32
N LEU A 40 -2.40 4.86 -3.31
CA LEU A 40 -2.85 6.25 -3.29
C LEU A 40 -3.61 6.61 -4.56
N VAL A 41 -3.16 6.13 -5.70
CA VAL A 41 -3.85 6.35 -6.98
C VAL A 41 -5.26 5.76 -6.92
N TYR A 42 -5.38 4.56 -6.37
CA TYR A 42 -6.68 3.90 -6.23
C TYR A 42 -7.63 4.72 -5.34
N ILE A 43 -7.13 5.19 -4.20
CA ILE A 43 -7.94 5.98 -3.29
C ILE A 43 -8.38 7.29 -3.94
N ARG A 44 -7.48 7.96 -4.66
CA ARG A 44 -7.82 9.18 -5.37
C ARG A 44 -8.87 8.94 -6.45
N LEU A 45 -8.76 7.83 -7.15
CA LEU A 45 -9.74 7.46 -8.16
C LEU A 45 -11.11 7.29 -7.53
N MET A 46 -11.19 6.59 -6.40
CA MET A 46 -12.45 6.41 -5.71
C MET A 46 -13.06 7.74 -5.28
N GLN A 47 -12.23 8.65 -4.75
CA GLN A 47 -12.68 9.98 -4.36
C GLN A 47 -13.16 10.80 -5.57
N HIS A 48 -12.44 10.69 -6.67
CA HIS A 48 -12.78 11.41 -7.89
C HIS A 48 -14.13 10.95 -8.44
N LEU A 49 -14.47 9.69 -8.24
CA LEU A 49 -15.74 9.12 -8.66
C LEU A 49 -16.85 9.30 -7.62
N ASP A 50 -16.60 10.12 -6.61
CA ASP A 50 -17.53 10.36 -5.50
C ASP A 50 -17.90 9.09 -4.73
N LEU A 51 -17.01 8.13 -4.74
CA LEU A 51 -17.21 6.92 -3.96
C LEU A 51 -16.69 7.12 -2.54
N GLU A 52 -17.45 6.62 -1.59
CA GLU A 52 -17.03 6.69 -0.21
C GLU A 52 -15.85 5.75 0.04
N VAL A 53 -14.80 6.30 0.62
CA VAL A 53 -13.63 5.51 0.97
C VAL A 53 -13.69 5.18 2.45
N ALA A 54 -13.70 3.89 2.77
CA ALA A 54 -13.72 3.45 4.16
C ALA A 54 -12.47 3.93 4.89
N GLY A 55 -12.64 4.30 6.17
CA GLY A 55 -11.53 4.82 6.97
C GLY A 55 -10.35 3.87 7.07
N GLU A 56 -10.60 2.57 7.04
CA GLU A 56 -9.52 1.58 7.10
C GLU A 56 -8.58 1.67 5.91
N PHE A 57 -9.09 2.07 4.73
CA PHE A 57 -8.25 2.27 3.56
C PHE A 57 -7.36 3.49 3.73
N ILE A 58 -7.90 4.55 4.33
CA ILE A 58 -7.13 5.77 4.59
C ILE A 58 -6.06 5.51 5.63
N LEU A 59 -6.40 4.75 6.65
CA LEU A 59 -5.43 4.35 7.68
C LEU A 59 -4.29 3.54 7.06
N MET A 60 -4.61 2.60 6.18
CA MET A 60 -3.59 1.81 5.51
C MET A 60 -2.69 2.69 4.63
N ALA A 61 -3.26 3.69 3.96
CA ALA A 61 -2.45 4.63 3.18
C ALA A 61 -1.42 5.34 4.07
N ALA A 62 -1.85 5.76 5.26
CA ALA A 62 -0.95 6.40 6.20
C ALA A 62 0.14 5.44 6.68
N GLU A 63 -0.22 4.19 6.94
CA GLU A 63 0.75 3.17 7.33
C GLU A 63 1.78 2.91 6.24
N LEU A 64 1.32 2.82 4.99
CA LEU A 64 2.22 2.62 3.86
C LEU A 64 3.19 3.78 3.70
N MET A 65 2.70 5.01 3.89
CA MET A 65 3.57 6.18 3.81
C MET A 65 4.62 6.18 4.93
N GLN A 66 4.25 5.75 6.12
CA GLN A 66 5.20 5.62 7.21
C GLN A 66 6.27 4.57 6.91
N ILE A 67 5.84 3.43 6.39
CA ILE A 67 6.77 2.35 6.04
C ILE A 67 7.71 2.84 4.94
N LYS A 68 7.19 3.55 3.95
CA LYS A 68 8.00 4.09 2.87
C LYS A 68 9.06 5.04 3.41
N VAL A 69 8.70 5.93 4.32
CA VAL A 69 9.65 6.85 4.93
C VAL A 69 10.74 6.09 5.67
N LYS A 70 10.36 5.09 6.45
CA LYS A 70 11.33 4.28 7.19
C LYS A 70 12.26 3.51 6.28
N MET A 71 11.75 3.01 5.16
CA MET A 71 12.57 2.29 4.18
C MET A 71 13.61 3.19 3.53
N LEU A 72 13.31 4.49 3.41
CA LEU A 72 14.20 5.46 2.78
C LEU A 72 15.17 6.09 3.76
N GLN A 73 14.98 5.92 5.06
CA GLN A 73 15.89 6.48 6.06
C GLN A 73 17.16 5.66 6.11
N PRO A 74 18.32 6.32 6.21
CA PRO A 74 19.56 5.61 6.38
C PRO A 74 19.56 4.94 7.76
N ARG A 75 20.12 3.74 7.82
CA ARG A 75 20.24 3.02 9.06
C ARG A 75 21.37 3.59 9.88
N GLU A 76 21.12 3.73 11.17
CA GLU A 76 22.19 4.13 12.06
C GLU A 76 23.06 2.92 12.38
N GLU A 77 24.34 3.19 12.49
CA GLU A 77 25.31 2.18 12.86
C GLU A 77 25.04 1.73 14.29
N GLY A 78 24.90 0.44 14.49
CA GLY A 78 24.63 -0.11 15.82
C GLY A 78 23.20 -0.54 16.06
N GLU A 79 22.30 -0.26 15.15
CA GLU A 79 20.95 -0.80 15.22
C GLU A 79 21.00 -2.25 14.74
N GLU A 80 21.20 -3.15 15.68
CA GLU A 80 21.45 -4.54 15.34
C GLU A 80 20.21 -5.31 14.94
N GLU A 81 19.07 -4.94 15.46
CA GLU A 81 17.85 -5.67 15.22
C GLU A 81 16.87 -4.84 14.46
N GLU A 82 17.33 -4.23 13.41
CA GLU A 82 16.41 -3.50 12.57
C GLU A 82 15.46 -4.42 11.93
N GLN A 83 14.26 -4.35 12.39
CA GLN A 83 13.18 -4.98 11.66
C GLN A 83 12.96 -4.20 10.39
N ASP A 84 12.77 -4.94 9.33
CA ASP A 84 12.31 -4.35 8.10
C ASP A 84 10.98 -3.65 8.39
N PRO A 85 10.84 -2.34 8.11
CA PRO A 85 9.58 -1.64 8.37
C PRO A 85 8.38 -2.28 7.71
N ARG A 86 8.59 -3.06 6.65
CA ARG A 86 7.51 -3.77 5.98
C ARG A 86 6.98 -4.95 6.78
N ALA A 87 7.67 -5.34 7.84
CA ALA A 87 7.29 -6.52 8.62
C ALA A 87 5.91 -6.37 9.26
N ASP A 88 5.48 -5.14 9.49
CA ASP A 88 4.17 -4.87 10.09
C ASP A 88 3.02 -4.90 9.07
N LEU A 89 3.36 -5.11 7.84
CA LEU A 89 2.37 -5.13 6.76
C LEU A 89 1.78 -6.55 6.53
#